data_d0bded2e6309f00a02ee53505ced8e4a
#
_entry.id   d0bded2e6309f00a02ee53505ced8e4a
#
_cell.length_a   1.000
_cell.length_b   1.000
_cell.length_c   1.000
_cell.angle_alpha   90.00
_cell.angle_beta   90.00
_cell.angle_gamma   90.00
#
_symmetry.space_group_name_H-M   'P 1'
#
loop_
_entity.id
_entity.type
_entity.pdbx_description
1 polymer ?
#
loop_
_entity_poly.entity_id
_entity_poly.type
_entity_poly.pdbx_seq_one_letter_code
_entity_poly.pdbx_strand_id
1 'polypeptide(L)'
;EVYGEKFKLNKDYLLAGALLHDVGKLIEYEKTADGKTQKSQLGKNLRHPFSGCALAVKHGLPVEVAHIIANHAKEGDGTMRSPEGVIVNKCDMLNFEGLKAFVGMI
;
A
#
# COMPACT_ATOMS: atom_id res chain seq x y z
N GLU A 1 -16.75 -14.86 -3.22
CA GLU A 1 -17.29 -13.64 -3.82
C GLU A 1 -17.11 -13.65 -5.35
N VAL A 2 -17.91 -12.83 -6.03
CA VAL A 2 -17.99 -12.85 -7.50
C VAL A 2 -16.62 -12.60 -8.15
N TYR A 3 -15.87 -11.63 -7.62
CA TYR A 3 -14.56 -11.30 -8.16
C TYR A 3 -13.60 -12.49 -8.03
N GLY A 4 -13.58 -13.13 -6.86
CA GLY A 4 -12.72 -14.28 -6.60
C GLY A 4 -13.05 -15.48 -7.48
N GLU A 5 -14.34 -15.71 -7.74
CA GLU A 5 -14.78 -16.78 -8.62
C GLU A 5 -14.29 -16.56 -10.05
N LYS A 6 -14.35 -15.32 -10.54
CA LYS A 6 -13.94 -14.99 -11.91
C LYS A 6 -12.43 -14.97 -12.10
N PHE A 7 -11.70 -14.43 -11.14
CA PHE A 7 -10.28 -14.12 -11.31
C PHE A 7 -9.36 -15.01 -10.48
N LYS A 8 -9.92 -16.01 -9.79
CA LYS A 8 -9.15 -16.99 -9.01
C LYS A 8 -8.12 -16.33 -8.09
N LEU A 9 -8.61 -15.46 -7.23
CA LEU A 9 -7.76 -14.73 -6.29
C LEU A 9 -7.02 -15.67 -5.35
N ASN A 10 -5.76 -15.32 -5.05
CA ASN A 10 -5.02 -15.94 -3.96
C ASN A 10 -5.33 -15.14 -2.69
N LYS A 11 -6.11 -15.75 -1.80
CA LYS A 11 -6.56 -15.06 -0.57
C LYS A 11 -5.41 -14.71 0.36
N ASP A 12 -4.40 -15.58 0.45
CA ASP A 12 -3.26 -15.32 1.33
C ASP A 12 -2.46 -14.11 0.85
N TYR A 13 -2.25 -13.99 -0.46
CA TYR A 13 -1.57 -12.82 -1.02
C TYR A 13 -2.39 -11.56 -0.82
N LEU A 14 -3.71 -11.67 -1.03
CA LEU A 14 -4.61 -10.53 -0.86
C LEU A 14 -4.59 -10.04 0.59
N LEU A 15 -4.73 -10.95 1.55
CA LEU A 15 -4.74 -10.58 2.96
C LEU A 15 -3.39 -9.99 3.40
N ALA A 16 -2.29 -10.63 3.02
CA ALA A 16 -0.96 -10.11 3.38
C ALA A 16 -0.72 -8.74 2.75
N GLY A 17 -1.08 -8.58 1.49
CA GLY A 17 -0.95 -7.31 0.79
C GLY A 17 -1.80 -6.22 1.43
N ALA A 18 -3.04 -6.54 1.78
CA ALA A 18 -3.95 -5.59 2.42
C ALA A 18 -3.43 -5.14 3.79
N LEU A 19 -2.93 -6.09 4.59
CA LEU A 19 -2.40 -5.78 5.92
C LEU A 19 -1.10 -4.97 5.85
N LEU A 20 -0.28 -5.19 4.83
CA LEU A 20 1.08 -4.66 4.78
C LEU A 20 1.26 -3.54 3.75
N HIS A 21 0.22 -3.16 3.00
CA HIS A 21 0.40 -2.18 1.91
C HIS A 21 1.01 -0.87 2.39
N ASP A 22 0.71 -0.45 3.61
CA ASP A 22 1.23 0.78 4.19
C ASP A 22 2.40 0.58 5.15
N VAL A 23 2.99 -0.62 5.21
CA VAL A 23 4.06 -0.91 6.16
C VAL A 23 5.24 0.05 6.03
N GLY A 24 5.51 0.53 4.82
CA GLY A 24 6.59 1.48 4.58
C GLY A 24 6.43 2.80 5.32
N LYS A 25 5.21 3.15 5.73
CA LYS A 25 4.98 4.37 6.50
C LYS A 25 5.71 4.36 7.84
N LEU A 26 6.01 3.19 8.38
CA LEU A 26 6.76 3.07 9.63
C LEU A 26 8.17 3.68 9.53
N ILE A 27 8.74 3.70 8.33
CA ILE A 27 10.07 4.27 8.12
C ILE A 27 10.03 5.52 7.22
N GLU A 28 8.89 5.79 6.57
CA GLU A 28 8.72 7.03 5.82
C GLU A 28 8.60 8.24 6.74
N TYR A 29 8.03 8.03 7.91
CA TYR A 29 7.76 9.09 8.87
C TYR A 29 8.49 8.86 10.18
N GLU A 30 8.76 9.95 10.89
CA GLU A 30 9.38 9.91 12.22
C GLU A 30 8.72 10.97 13.09
N LYS A 31 8.86 10.80 14.42
CA LYS A 31 8.37 11.81 15.36
C LYS A 31 9.47 12.79 15.68
N THR A 32 9.09 14.07 15.76
CA THR A 32 9.98 15.14 16.23
C THR A 32 10.00 15.16 17.75
N ALA A 33 10.92 15.96 18.31
CA ALA A 33 11.05 16.08 19.76
C ALA A 33 9.78 16.62 20.43
N ASP A 34 8.99 17.42 19.71
CA ASP A 34 7.73 17.98 20.22
C ASP A 34 6.52 17.05 19.96
N GLY A 35 6.77 15.83 19.50
CA GLY A 35 5.72 14.82 19.27
C GLY A 35 4.99 14.95 17.95
N LYS A 36 5.38 15.86 17.08
CA LYS A 36 4.79 15.98 15.74
C LYS A 36 5.39 14.96 14.80
N THR A 37 4.70 14.70 13.69
CA THR A 37 5.14 13.76 12.67
C THR A 37 5.75 14.52 11.51
N GLN A 38 6.87 14.05 11.00
CA GLN A 38 7.52 14.58 9.81
C GLN A 38 8.10 13.44 8.98
N LYS A 39 8.43 13.71 7.72
CA LYS A 39 9.12 12.71 6.90
C LYS A 39 10.54 12.49 7.42
N SER A 40 10.94 11.22 7.51
CA SER A 40 12.32 10.86 7.81
C SER A 40 13.22 11.18 6.62
N GLN A 41 14.53 11.09 6.82
CA GLN A 41 15.48 11.25 5.70
C GLN A 41 15.18 10.22 4.59
N LEU A 42 14.89 8.98 4.96
CA LEU A 42 14.48 7.96 4.01
C LEU A 42 13.17 8.36 3.32
N GLY A 43 12.19 8.84 4.08
CA GLY A 43 10.88 9.20 3.54
C GLY A 43 10.91 10.36 2.57
N LYS A 44 11.88 11.26 2.70
CA LYS A 44 12.07 12.35 1.74
C LYS A 44 12.52 11.84 0.37
N ASN A 45 13.17 10.69 0.34
CA ASN A 45 13.72 10.11 -0.89
C ASN A 45 12.86 8.96 -1.43
N LEU A 46 12.17 8.24 -0.54
CA LEU A 46 11.37 7.07 -0.92
C LEU A 46 10.01 7.13 -0.25
N ARG A 47 8.96 7.15 -1.07
CA ARG A 47 7.60 7.00 -0.55
C ARG A 47 7.38 5.56 -0.07
N HIS A 48 6.40 5.39 0.81
CA HIS A 48 6.13 4.11 1.47
C HIS A 48 5.85 2.92 0.53
N PRO A 49 5.33 3.07 -0.70
CA PRO A 49 5.22 1.90 -1.57
C PRO A 49 6.60 1.31 -1.90
N PHE A 50 7.60 2.14 -2.12
CA PHE A 50 8.96 1.66 -2.42
C PHE A 50 9.62 1.07 -1.18
N SER A 51 9.62 1.79 -0.05
CA SER A 51 10.24 1.29 1.17
C SER A 51 9.52 0.07 1.73
N GLY A 52 8.19 0.02 1.62
CA GLY A 52 7.42 -1.15 2.02
C GLY A 52 7.74 -2.36 1.17
N CYS A 53 7.87 -2.17 -0.14
CA CYS A 53 8.29 -3.23 -1.06
C CYS A 53 9.67 -3.77 -0.66
N ALA A 54 10.62 -2.88 -0.39
CA ALA A 54 11.97 -3.27 0.03
C ALA A 54 11.94 -4.07 1.33
N LEU A 55 11.13 -3.66 2.30
CA LEU A 55 10.97 -4.41 3.55
C LEU A 55 10.40 -5.80 3.30
N ALA A 56 9.39 -5.91 2.44
CA ALA A 56 8.79 -7.21 2.11
C ALA A 56 9.81 -8.16 1.51
N VAL A 57 10.59 -7.69 0.55
CA VAL A 57 11.63 -8.50 -0.09
C VAL A 57 12.71 -8.88 0.92
N LYS A 58 13.14 -7.93 1.73
CA LYS A 58 14.17 -8.18 2.75
C LYS A 58 13.75 -9.27 3.73
N HIS A 59 12.48 -9.31 4.09
CA HIS A 59 11.96 -10.28 5.05
C HIS A 59 11.44 -11.57 4.41
N GLY A 60 11.70 -11.76 3.13
CA GLY A 60 11.40 -13.03 2.47
C GLY A 60 9.94 -13.26 2.13
N LEU A 61 9.14 -12.21 2.07
CA LEU A 61 7.74 -12.35 1.67
C LEU A 61 7.65 -12.71 0.18
N PRO A 62 6.58 -13.40 -0.24
CA PRO A 62 6.40 -13.70 -1.65
C PRO A 62 6.43 -12.44 -2.51
N VAL A 63 6.99 -12.56 -3.72
CA VAL A 63 7.08 -11.41 -4.63
C VAL A 63 5.70 -10.85 -4.97
N GLU A 64 4.67 -11.71 -4.95
CA GLU A 64 3.30 -11.29 -5.20
C GLU A 64 2.81 -10.30 -4.15
N VAL A 65 3.21 -10.47 -2.89
CA VAL A 65 2.89 -9.55 -1.81
C VAL A 65 3.68 -8.26 -1.97
N ALA A 66 4.96 -8.36 -2.27
CA ALA A 66 5.81 -7.19 -2.54
C ALA A 66 5.25 -6.37 -3.70
N HIS A 67 4.75 -7.04 -4.75
CA HIS A 67 4.11 -6.41 -5.89
C HIS A 67 2.89 -5.59 -5.46
N ILE A 68 2.04 -6.14 -4.60
CA ILE A 68 0.86 -5.43 -4.10
C ILE A 68 1.29 -4.16 -3.37
N ILE A 69 2.28 -4.27 -2.49
CA ILE A 69 2.78 -3.13 -1.72
C ILE A 69 3.35 -2.05 -2.64
N ALA A 70 4.18 -2.44 -3.60
CA ALA A 70 4.83 -1.50 -4.52
C ALA A 70 3.84 -0.73 -5.37
N ASN A 71 2.74 -1.37 -5.74
CA ASN A 71 1.81 -0.85 -6.74
C ASN A 71 0.45 -0.43 -6.18
N HIS A 72 0.31 -0.34 -4.84
CA HIS A 72 -1.01 -0.04 -4.26
C HIS A 72 -1.42 1.42 -4.44
N ALA A 73 -0.48 2.34 -4.62
CA ALA A 73 -0.74 3.77 -4.71
C ALA A 73 -0.43 4.28 -6.13
N LYS A 74 -0.27 5.59 -6.27
CA LYS A 74 -0.08 6.23 -7.58
C LYS A 74 1.15 5.72 -8.33
N GLU A 75 2.15 5.22 -7.62
CA GLU A 75 3.35 4.66 -8.23
C GLU A 75 3.03 3.47 -9.14
N GLY A 76 1.93 2.79 -8.88
CA GLY A 76 1.50 1.66 -9.71
C GLY A 76 0.58 2.03 -10.86
N ASP A 77 0.19 3.30 -10.97
CA ASP A 77 -0.71 3.73 -12.05
C ASP A 77 0.02 3.63 -13.39
N GLY A 78 -0.68 3.11 -14.38
CA GLY A 78 -0.09 2.92 -15.71
C GLY A 78 0.80 1.69 -15.84
N THR A 79 0.95 0.90 -14.79
CA THR A 79 1.72 -0.34 -14.81
C THR A 79 0.77 -1.52 -14.60
N MET A 80 1.32 -2.75 -14.69
CA MET A 80 0.52 -3.95 -14.44
C MET A 80 0.22 -4.08 -12.94
N ARG A 81 -1.02 -4.38 -12.61
CA ARG A 81 -1.41 -4.81 -11.27
C ARG A 81 -2.03 -6.19 -11.34
N SER A 82 -1.64 -7.08 -10.42
CA SER A 82 -2.31 -8.36 -10.26
C SER A 82 -3.77 -8.14 -9.84
N PRO A 83 -4.65 -9.15 -9.99
CA PRO A 83 -6.03 -9.01 -9.50
C PRO A 83 -6.09 -8.62 -8.02
N GLU A 84 -5.25 -9.22 -7.19
CA GLU A 84 -5.14 -8.86 -5.76
C GLU A 84 -4.69 -7.41 -5.60
N GLY A 85 -3.72 -6.99 -6.40
CA GLY A 85 -3.23 -5.61 -6.38
C GLY A 85 -4.29 -4.60 -6.76
N VAL A 86 -5.15 -4.93 -7.72
CA VAL A 86 -6.27 -4.07 -8.11
C VAL A 86 -7.22 -3.89 -6.94
N ILE A 87 -7.55 -4.96 -6.23
CA ILE A 87 -8.47 -4.88 -5.09
C ILE A 87 -7.89 -3.96 -4.01
N VAL A 88 -6.64 -4.15 -3.64
CA VAL A 88 -6.01 -3.32 -2.59
C VAL A 88 -5.98 -1.85 -3.02
N ASN A 89 -5.59 -1.57 -4.26
CA ASN A 89 -5.57 -0.20 -4.78
C ASN A 89 -6.95 0.44 -4.72
N LYS A 90 -7.98 -0.25 -5.21
CA LYS A 90 -9.33 0.33 -5.28
C LYS A 90 -9.95 0.48 -3.90
N CYS A 91 -9.75 -0.47 -3.00
CA CYS A 91 -10.26 -0.35 -1.63
C CYS A 91 -9.58 0.78 -0.87
N ASP A 92 -8.26 0.95 -1.05
CA ASP A 92 -7.52 2.04 -0.44
C ASP A 92 -8.03 3.39 -0.95
N MET A 93 -8.19 3.53 -2.25
CA MET A 93 -8.69 4.76 -2.86
C MET A 93 -10.13 5.06 -2.43
N LEU A 94 -10.97 4.03 -2.34
CA LEU A 94 -12.34 4.20 -1.87
C LEU A 94 -12.38 4.78 -0.47
N ASN A 95 -11.59 4.24 0.44
CA ASN A 95 -11.52 4.73 1.81
C ASN A 95 -10.99 6.16 1.87
N PHE A 96 -9.95 6.46 1.13
CA PHE A 96 -9.33 7.79 1.12
C PHE A 96 -10.29 8.85 0.59
N GLU A 97 -10.92 8.58 -0.56
CA GLU A 97 -11.85 9.52 -1.18
C GLU A 97 -13.14 9.66 -0.36
N GLY A 98 -13.61 8.55 0.22
CA GLY A 98 -14.77 8.60 1.09
C GLY A 98 -14.53 9.45 2.33
N LEU A 99 -13.35 9.33 2.94
CA LEU A 99 -13.00 10.17 4.09
C LEU A 99 -12.91 11.64 3.70
N LYS A 100 -12.29 11.95 2.56
CA LYS A 100 -12.20 13.33 2.07
C LYS A 100 -13.58 13.92 1.84
N ALA A 101 -14.48 13.17 1.23
CA ALA A 101 -15.85 13.61 1.02
C ALA A 101 -16.57 13.85 2.35
N PHE A 102 -16.39 12.94 3.31
CA PHE A 102 -17.02 13.05 4.63
C PHE A 102 -16.61 14.33 5.35
N VAL A 103 -15.32 14.71 5.26
CA VAL A 103 -14.84 15.93 5.93
C VAL A 103 -14.97 17.18 5.05
N GLY A 104 -15.58 17.08 3.87
CA GLY A 104 -15.84 18.22 3.00
C GLY A 104 -14.63 18.72 2.22
N MET A 105 -13.64 17.86 1.97
CA MET A 105 -12.42 18.25 1.25
C MET A 105 -12.53 18.07 -0.27
N ILE A 106 -13.59 17.39 -0.72
CA ILE A 106 -13.84 17.22 -2.16
C ILE A 106 -15.30 17.41 -2.49
#